data_77d4536eabf9cd97415e3614288fd93d
#
_entry.id   77d4536eabf9cd97415e3614288fd93d
#
_cell.length_a   1.000
_cell.length_b   1.000
_cell.length_c   1.000
_cell.angle_alpha   90.00
_cell.angle_beta   90.00
_cell.angle_gamma   90.00
#
_symmetry.space_group_name_H-M   'P 1'
#
loop_
_entity.id
_entity.type
_entity.pdbx_description
1 polymer ?
#
loop_
_entity_poly.entity_id
_entity_poly.type
_entity_poly.pdbx_seq_one_letter_code
_entity_poly.pdbx_strand_id
1 'polypeptide(L)'
;VNNNKSFGKIILPILIIVGFLLVKQFLLKSNPSHKRLPKVENLPSVTQTNHAIPQKVYDVLNYIKQNHRAMEGYVGGRVFTNVEQCVPTTDANGNTIHYQEWDVNPHVHGINRGTERILTGSDGRSWYTNDHYKTFTQIL
;
A
#
# COMPACT_ATOMS: atom_id res chain seq x y z
N VAL A 1 -60.86 -36.09 9.09
CA VAL A 1 -60.73 -34.67 9.52
C VAL A 1 -59.30 -34.48 9.92
N ASN A 2 -58.52 -33.86 9.00
CA ASN A 2 -57.09 -33.57 9.21
C ASN A 2 -56.93 -32.28 9.99
N ASN A 3 -56.37 -32.33 11.19
CA ASN A 3 -55.89 -31.21 11.95
C ASN A 3 -54.33 -31.19 11.98
N ASN A 4 -53.70 -30.77 10.89
CA ASN A 4 -52.32 -30.38 10.92
C ASN A 4 -52.24 -28.83 10.95
N LYS A 5 -52.42 -28.22 12.13
CA LYS A 5 -52.22 -26.78 12.34
C LYS A 5 -50.84 -26.53 12.94
N SER A 6 -49.97 -26.02 12.09
CA SER A 6 -49.09 -24.85 12.35
C SER A 6 -48.21 -24.87 13.61
N PHE A 7 -47.28 -25.82 13.74
CA PHE A 7 -46.18 -25.72 14.69
C PHE A 7 -44.93 -24.95 14.11
N GLY A 8 -44.89 -24.76 12.80
CA GLY A 8 -43.72 -24.18 12.12
C GLY A 8 -43.56 -22.65 12.21
N LYS A 9 -44.64 -21.93 12.59
CA LYS A 9 -44.62 -20.46 12.57
C LYS A 9 -44.14 -19.78 13.87
N ILE A 10 -44.05 -20.51 14.97
CA ILE A 10 -43.65 -19.97 16.28
C ILE A 10 -42.17 -20.27 16.58
N ILE A 11 -41.58 -21.30 15.99
CA ILE A 11 -40.23 -21.74 16.26
C ILE A 11 -39.19 -20.78 15.61
N LEU A 12 -39.48 -20.21 14.42
CA LEU A 12 -38.56 -19.37 13.68
C LEU A 12 -38.22 -18.03 14.39
N PRO A 13 -39.20 -17.28 14.92
CA PRO A 13 -38.89 -16.03 15.67
C PRO A 13 -38.16 -16.32 17.00
N ILE A 14 -38.40 -17.44 17.65
CA ILE A 14 -37.71 -17.79 18.91
C ILE A 14 -36.23 -18.09 18.66
N LEU A 15 -35.91 -18.79 17.57
CA LEU A 15 -34.50 -19.07 17.19
C LEU A 15 -33.74 -17.80 16.85
N ILE A 16 -34.38 -16.83 16.20
CA ILE A 16 -33.77 -15.52 15.89
C ILE A 16 -33.50 -14.73 17.18
N ILE A 17 -34.40 -14.71 18.14
CA ILE A 17 -34.24 -13.99 19.42
C ILE A 17 -33.13 -14.64 20.26
N VAL A 18 -33.06 -15.99 20.31
CA VAL A 18 -32.00 -16.70 21.05
C VAL A 18 -30.65 -16.47 20.40
N GLY A 19 -30.56 -16.49 19.05
CA GLY A 19 -29.32 -16.15 18.32
C GLY A 19 -28.83 -14.73 18.59
N PHE A 20 -29.74 -13.76 18.63
CA PHE A 20 -29.38 -12.35 18.91
C PHE A 20 -28.91 -12.13 20.36
N LEU A 21 -29.49 -12.84 21.33
CA LEU A 21 -29.05 -12.79 22.73
C LEU A 21 -27.68 -13.41 22.94
N LEU A 22 -27.36 -14.52 22.25
CA LEU A 22 -26.06 -15.16 22.35
C LEU A 22 -24.95 -14.31 21.72
N VAL A 23 -25.22 -13.63 20.60
CA VAL A 23 -24.28 -12.70 19.97
C VAL A 23 -24.02 -11.49 20.88
N LYS A 24 -25.07 -10.94 21.53
CA LYS A 24 -24.87 -9.85 22.50
C LYS A 24 -24.04 -10.27 23.71
N GLN A 25 -24.23 -11.47 24.22
CA GLN A 25 -23.42 -11.98 25.35
C GLN A 25 -21.97 -12.23 24.97
N PHE A 26 -21.70 -12.64 23.73
CA PHE A 26 -20.35 -12.82 23.22
C PHE A 26 -19.61 -11.48 23.06
N LEU A 27 -20.31 -10.45 22.56
CA LEU A 27 -19.73 -9.10 22.39
C LEU A 27 -19.49 -8.35 23.72
N LEU A 28 -20.24 -8.68 24.78
CA LEU A 28 -20.08 -8.06 26.11
C LEU A 28 -18.99 -8.74 26.96
N LYS A 29 -18.48 -9.91 26.55
CA LYS A 29 -17.45 -10.65 27.30
C LYS A 29 -16.03 -10.38 26.86
N SER A 30 -15.80 -9.61 25.82
CA SER A 30 -14.48 -9.15 25.40
C SER A 30 -14.09 -7.84 26.11
N ASN A 31 -13.82 -7.93 27.41
CA ASN A 31 -13.03 -6.91 28.09
C ASN A 31 -11.58 -7.02 27.62
N PRO A 32 -11.02 -6.04 26.91
CA PRO A 32 -9.59 -6.00 26.71
C PRO A 32 -8.96 -5.64 28.05
N SER A 33 -8.42 -6.66 28.74
CA SER A 33 -7.48 -6.47 29.81
C SER A 33 -6.37 -5.56 29.30
N HIS A 34 -6.29 -4.32 29.79
CA HIS A 34 -5.15 -3.43 29.60
C HIS A 34 -3.92 -4.08 30.27
N LYS A 35 -3.26 -5.00 29.54
CA LYS A 35 -1.87 -5.33 29.83
C LYS A 35 -1.08 -4.04 29.59
N ARG A 36 -0.65 -3.38 30.65
CA ARG A 36 0.41 -2.36 30.59
C ARG A 36 1.56 -2.98 29.83
N LEU A 37 1.84 -2.44 28.65
CA LEU A 37 3.06 -2.71 27.92
C LEU A 37 4.24 -2.30 28.81
N PRO A 38 5.30 -3.08 28.88
CA PRO A 38 6.50 -2.66 29.58
C PRO A 38 6.99 -1.36 28.94
N LYS A 39 7.31 -0.37 29.79
CA LYS A 39 7.97 0.88 29.42
C LYS A 39 9.26 0.51 28.69
N VAL A 40 9.28 0.65 27.37
CA VAL A 40 10.49 0.49 26.57
C VAL A 40 11.31 1.75 26.79
N GLU A 41 12.24 1.66 27.75
CA GLU A 41 13.32 2.61 27.90
C GLU A 41 14.35 2.33 26.81
N ASN A 42 14.67 3.41 26.05
CA ASN A 42 15.82 3.51 25.16
C ASN A 42 15.85 2.59 23.92
N LEU A 43 14.87 2.74 22.98
CA LEU A 43 15.22 2.57 21.58
C LEU A 43 15.96 3.84 21.13
N PRO A 44 17.12 3.71 20.43
CA PRO A 44 17.71 4.87 19.78
C PRO A 44 16.66 5.44 18.84
N SER A 45 16.40 6.74 18.99
CA SER A 45 15.54 7.50 18.10
C SER A 45 16.08 7.33 16.69
N VAL A 46 15.44 6.43 15.91
CA VAL A 46 15.64 6.42 14.46
C VAL A 46 15.11 7.77 14.01
N THR A 47 16.01 8.71 13.82
CA THR A 47 15.73 9.96 13.15
C THR A 47 15.30 9.57 11.74
N GLN A 48 14.02 9.35 11.53
CA GLN A 48 13.43 9.39 10.20
C GLN A 48 13.66 10.82 9.73
N THR A 49 14.75 11.03 9.01
CA THR A 49 14.89 12.19 8.14
C THR A 49 13.78 12.02 7.10
N ASN A 50 12.62 12.62 7.40
CA ASN A 50 11.60 12.87 6.39
C ASN A 50 12.22 13.79 5.35
N HIS A 51 13.00 13.22 4.43
CA HIS A 51 13.37 13.89 3.21
C HIS A 51 12.08 13.99 2.41
N ALA A 52 11.40 15.14 2.53
CA ALA A 52 10.24 15.43 1.72
C ALA A 52 10.62 15.21 0.26
N ILE A 53 9.82 14.42 -0.45
CA ILE A 53 10.04 14.17 -1.88
C ILE A 53 10.03 15.53 -2.60
N PRO A 54 11.08 15.88 -3.39
CA PRO A 54 11.15 17.15 -4.07
C PRO A 54 10.00 17.37 -5.05
N GLN A 55 9.50 18.60 -5.19
CA GLN A 55 8.38 18.94 -6.07
C GLN A 55 8.61 18.46 -7.52
N LYS A 56 9.83 18.59 -8.03
CA LYS A 56 10.20 18.10 -9.37
C LYS A 56 9.85 16.63 -9.63
N VAL A 57 9.86 15.80 -8.59
CA VAL A 57 9.50 14.36 -8.69
C VAL A 57 8.01 14.22 -9.00
N TYR A 58 7.17 15.01 -8.34
CA TYR A 58 5.73 15.04 -8.60
C TYR A 58 5.43 15.57 -10.00
N ASP A 59 6.15 16.60 -10.45
CA ASP A 59 5.98 17.20 -11.78
C ASP A 59 6.29 16.17 -12.88
N VAL A 60 7.42 15.45 -12.74
CA VAL A 60 7.83 14.39 -13.66
C VAL A 60 6.84 13.22 -13.62
N LEU A 61 6.42 12.78 -12.42
CA LEU A 61 5.45 11.69 -12.28
C LEU A 61 4.09 12.02 -12.90
N ASN A 62 3.61 13.24 -12.68
CA ASN A 62 2.35 13.71 -13.27
C ASN A 62 2.40 13.70 -14.79
N TYR A 63 3.51 14.16 -15.38
CA TYR A 63 3.70 14.09 -16.82
C TYR A 63 3.68 12.64 -17.33
N ILE A 64 4.41 11.73 -16.66
CA ILE A 64 4.46 10.29 -17.02
C ILE A 64 3.06 9.68 -16.95
N LYS A 65 2.30 9.95 -15.90
CA LYS A 65 0.93 9.41 -15.73
C LYS A 65 -0.04 9.91 -16.82
N GLN A 66 0.10 11.14 -17.27
CA GLN A 66 -0.75 11.74 -18.30
C GLN A 66 -0.35 11.29 -19.70
N ASN A 67 0.94 11.13 -19.98
CA ASN A 67 1.45 10.96 -21.34
C ASN A 67 2.01 9.55 -21.62
N HIS A 68 2.15 8.70 -20.59
CA HIS A 68 2.71 7.34 -20.67
C HIS A 68 4.11 7.27 -21.32
N ARG A 69 4.87 8.34 -21.19
CA ARG A 69 6.25 8.45 -21.73
C ARG A 69 7.08 9.45 -20.92
N ALA A 70 8.40 9.39 -21.06
CA ALA A 70 9.29 10.38 -20.48
C ALA A 70 9.04 11.80 -21.08
N MET A 71 9.34 12.84 -20.27
CA MET A 71 9.39 14.21 -20.75
C MET A 71 10.47 14.34 -21.85
N GLU A 72 10.34 15.36 -22.70
CA GLU A 72 11.38 15.69 -23.67
C GLU A 72 12.71 15.99 -22.95
N GLY A 73 13.79 15.40 -23.42
CA GLY A 73 15.09 15.50 -22.79
C GLY A 73 15.30 14.57 -21.58
N TYR A 74 14.29 13.83 -21.15
CA TYR A 74 14.43 12.84 -20.06
C TYR A 74 14.50 11.41 -20.62
N VAL A 75 15.11 10.50 -19.84
CA VAL A 75 15.16 9.08 -20.18
C VAL A 75 14.22 8.28 -19.28
N GLY A 76 13.49 7.31 -19.83
CA GLY A 76 12.61 6.47 -19.04
C GLY A 76 11.76 5.50 -19.86
N GLY A 77 10.86 4.78 -19.15
CA GLY A 77 10.02 3.73 -19.73
C GLY A 77 10.72 2.38 -19.85
N ARG A 78 11.90 2.23 -19.26
CA ARG A 78 12.61 0.94 -19.24
C ARG A 78 12.01 0.03 -18.20
N VAL A 79 12.03 -1.27 -18.47
CA VAL A 79 11.64 -2.29 -17.50
C VAL A 79 12.63 -2.28 -16.33
N PHE A 80 12.10 -2.17 -15.10
CA PHE A 80 12.86 -2.38 -13.87
C PHE A 80 12.51 -3.76 -13.32
N THR A 81 13.49 -4.65 -13.25
CA THR A 81 13.28 -6.09 -12.97
C THR A 81 13.02 -6.39 -11.49
N ASN A 82 13.35 -5.46 -10.58
CA ASN A 82 13.18 -5.61 -9.11
C ASN A 82 13.76 -6.93 -8.54
N VAL A 83 14.89 -7.38 -9.07
CA VAL A 83 15.51 -8.65 -8.65
C VAL A 83 15.88 -8.66 -7.17
N GLU A 84 16.35 -7.52 -6.65
CA GLU A 84 16.67 -7.33 -5.24
C GLU A 84 15.43 -7.14 -4.34
N GLN A 85 14.22 -7.14 -4.92
CA GLN A 85 12.96 -6.96 -4.20
C GLN A 85 12.92 -5.68 -3.34
N CYS A 86 13.49 -4.58 -3.85
CA CYS A 86 13.55 -3.29 -3.17
C CYS A 86 12.17 -2.60 -3.05
N VAL A 87 11.22 -2.99 -3.91
CA VAL A 87 9.81 -2.57 -3.88
C VAL A 87 8.93 -3.82 -3.91
N PRO A 88 7.63 -3.74 -3.54
CA PRO A 88 6.74 -4.90 -3.51
C PRO A 88 6.72 -5.67 -4.83
N THR A 89 6.73 -7.00 -4.77
CA THR A 89 6.69 -7.87 -5.96
C THR A 89 5.29 -8.24 -6.41
N THR A 90 4.30 -8.12 -5.51
CA THR A 90 2.89 -8.46 -5.76
C THR A 90 1.95 -7.37 -5.27
N ASP A 91 0.79 -7.29 -5.91
CA ASP A 91 -0.33 -6.45 -5.48
C ASP A 91 -1.14 -7.11 -4.34
N ALA A 92 -2.21 -6.46 -3.89
CA ALA A 92 -3.10 -6.96 -2.84
C ALA A 92 -3.85 -8.26 -3.23
N ASN A 93 -3.93 -8.57 -4.53
CA ASN A 93 -4.58 -9.77 -5.06
C ASN A 93 -3.57 -10.90 -5.33
N GLY A 94 -2.28 -10.67 -5.07
CA GLY A 94 -1.21 -11.64 -5.34
C GLY A 94 -0.68 -11.63 -6.78
N ASN A 95 -1.10 -10.69 -7.63
CA ASN A 95 -0.59 -10.58 -9.00
C ASN A 95 0.81 -9.94 -9.00
N THR A 96 1.67 -10.40 -9.89
CA THR A 96 3.01 -9.82 -10.08
C THR A 96 2.93 -8.37 -10.53
N ILE A 97 3.69 -7.49 -9.90
CA ILE A 97 3.81 -6.09 -10.28
C ILE A 97 4.95 -5.93 -11.28
N HIS A 98 4.66 -5.33 -12.43
CA HIS A 98 5.66 -4.95 -13.43
C HIS A 98 6.01 -3.48 -13.24
N TYR A 99 7.31 -3.18 -13.19
CA TYR A 99 7.79 -1.82 -12.96
C TYR A 99 8.47 -1.25 -14.20
N GLN A 100 8.29 0.08 -14.38
CA GLN A 100 9.06 0.90 -15.31
C GLN A 100 9.85 1.96 -14.54
N GLU A 101 11.09 2.22 -14.97
CA GLU A 101 11.92 3.26 -14.39
C GLU A 101 11.97 4.52 -15.24
N TRP A 102 12.12 5.66 -14.57
CA TRP A 102 12.14 6.99 -15.16
C TRP A 102 13.17 7.87 -14.46
N ASP A 103 13.95 8.63 -15.22
CA ASP A 103 14.84 9.64 -14.67
C ASP A 103 14.06 10.84 -14.11
N VAL A 104 14.54 11.40 -13.01
CA VAL A 104 13.97 12.62 -12.42
C VAL A 104 14.66 13.87 -13.00
N ASN A 105 15.86 13.73 -13.55
CA ASN A 105 16.63 14.81 -14.12
C ASN A 105 16.77 14.65 -15.64
N PRO A 106 16.85 15.76 -16.39
CA PRO A 106 17.04 15.70 -17.84
C PRO A 106 18.41 15.13 -18.20
N HIS A 107 18.49 14.47 -19.33
CA HIS A 107 19.74 14.03 -19.92
C HIS A 107 20.42 15.20 -20.64
N VAL A 108 21.57 15.61 -20.12
CA VAL A 108 22.43 16.62 -20.75
C VAL A 108 23.73 15.94 -21.17
N HIS A 109 24.16 16.14 -22.41
CA HIS A 109 25.38 15.53 -22.93
C HIS A 109 26.60 15.90 -22.06
N GLY A 110 27.38 14.90 -21.65
CA GLY A 110 28.53 15.09 -20.79
C GLY A 110 28.24 15.30 -19.30
N ILE A 111 26.97 15.35 -18.89
CA ILE A 111 26.57 15.49 -17.49
C ILE A 111 25.91 14.19 -17.00
N ASN A 112 26.33 13.72 -15.82
CA ASN A 112 25.69 12.59 -15.19
C ASN A 112 24.24 12.95 -14.80
N ARG A 113 23.29 12.06 -15.12
CA ARG A 113 21.84 12.20 -14.83
C ARG A 113 21.50 12.15 -13.34
N GLY A 114 22.51 11.93 -12.47
CA GLY A 114 22.31 11.76 -11.03
C GLY A 114 21.71 10.39 -10.69
N THR A 115 21.37 10.23 -9.40
CA THR A 115 20.91 8.97 -8.80
C THR A 115 19.40 8.87 -8.64
N GLU A 116 18.68 9.96 -8.94
CA GLU A 116 17.24 10.07 -8.70
C GLU A 116 16.43 9.33 -9.77
N ARG A 117 15.55 8.43 -9.33
CA ARG A 117 14.65 7.68 -10.22
C ARG A 117 13.23 7.62 -9.65
N ILE A 118 12.28 7.48 -10.56
CA ILE A 118 10.90 7.11 -10.25
C ILE A 118 10.67 5.70 -10.80
N LEU A 119 9.98 4.86 -10.03
CA LEU A 119 9.39 3.62 -10.51
C LEU A 119 7.89 3.78 -10.55
N THR A 120 7.26 3.35 -11.66
CA THR A 120 5.82 3.21 -11.78
C THR A 120 5.45 1.74 -11.88
N GLY A 121 4.58 1.27 -11.00
CA GLY A 121 4.11 -0.11 -10.97
C GLY A 121 2.82 -0.31 -11.79
N SER A 122 2.63 -1.51 -12.33
CA SER A 122 1.39 -1.91 -13.02
C SER A 122 0.15 -1.89 -12.11
N ASP A 123 0.35 -1.85 -10.79
CA ASP A 123 -0.68 -1.70 -9.76
C ASP A 123 -1.06 -0.24 -9.46
N GLY A 124 -0.47 0.72 -10.18
CA GLY A 124 -0.70 2.16 -10.05
C GLY A 124 0.15 2.85 -8.98
N ARG A 125 0.86 2.11 -8.12
CA ARG A 125 1.78 2.68 -7.13
C ARG A 125 3.03 3.25 -7.80
N SER A 126 3.62 4.28 -7.17
CA SER A 126 4.85 4.90 -7.65
C SER A 126 5.83 5.05 -6.51
N TRP A 127 7.11 4.95 -6.81
CA TRP A 127 8.20 4.95 -5.85
C TRP A 127 9.31 5.89 -6.30
N TYR A 128 9.95 6.55 -5.35
CA TYR A 128 11.07 7.45 -5.58
C TYR A 128 12.32 6.95 -4.87
N THR A 129 13.46 7.03 -5.54
CA THR A 129 14.78 6.84 -4.95
C THR A 129 15.68 8.03 -5.28
N ASN A 130 16.50 8.48 -4.33
CA ASN A 130 17.52 9.50 -4.52
C ASN A 130 18.96 8.97 -4.40
N ASP A 131 19.11 7.67 -4.10
CA ASP A 131 20.38 7.03 -3.78
C ASP A 131 20.73 5.86 -4.70
N HIS A 132 20.19 5.88 -5.92
CA HIS A 132 20.43 4.86 -6.96
C HIS A 132 19.98 3.45 -6.54
N TYR A 133 18.67 3.35 -6.24
CA TYR A 133 17.93 2.11 -5.91
C TYR A 133 18.23 1.46 -4.55
N LYS A 134 19.01 2.13 -3.65
CA LYS A 134 19.30 1.57 -2.32
C LYS A 134 18.09 1.67 -1.39
N THR A 135 17.38 2.79 -1.46
CA THR A 135 16.15 3.01 -0.71
C THR A 135 15.04 3.57 -1.58
N PHE A 136 13.78 3.27 -1.22
CA PHE A 136 12.62 3.77 -1.94
C PHE A 136 11.59 4.36 -0.98
N THR A 137 11.02 5.48 -1.38
CA THR A 137 9.89 6.12 -0.71
C THR A 137 8.68 6.06 -1.63
N GLN A 138 7.54 5.58 -1.13
CA GLN A 138 6.29 5.58 -1.91
C GLN A 138 5.83 7.02 -2.11
N ILE A 139 5.45 7.36 -3.35
CA ILE A 139 4.87 8.65 -3.71
C ILE A 139 3.34 8.50 -3.57
N LEU A 140 2.74 9.33 -2.74
CA LEU A 140 1.30 9.34 -2.44
C LEU A 140 0.57 10.36 -3.30
#